data_06957b314d3a5b7609ea6aa2ae342a89
#
_entry.id   06957b314d3a5b7609ea6aa2ae342a89
#
_cell.length_a   1.000
_cell.length_b   1.000
_cell.length_c   1.000
_cell.angle_alpha   90.00
_cell.angle_beta   90.00
_cell.angle_gamma   90.00
#
_symmetry.space_group_name_H-M   'P 1'
#
loop_
_entity.id
_entity.type
_entity.pdbx_description
1 polymer ?
#
loop_
_entity_poly.entity_id
_entity_poly.type
_entity_poly.pdbx_seq_one_letter_code
_entity_poly.pdbx_strand_id
1 'polypeptide(L)'
;MASHVIEFKGMHLYAPSLFVLVFFLFFTVLLILRRRAIARRSGGPFFAPFHINRGIFYIHVSLCFSRRMIPLKEIKQITYFFLRGRAGGGSRYAFYIELRNGKTIPFFFGKSKRNEVLVSKLKRNAGRYGFKVHDPG
;
A
#
# COMPACT_ATOMS: atom_id res chain seq x y z
N MET A 1 46.01 3.05 23.64
CA MET A 1 45.05 3.87 24.42
C MET A 1 44.47 5.00 23.62
N ALA A 2 45.25 5.85 22.96
CA ALA A 2 44.72 6.95 22.16
C ALA A 2 43.86 6.45 20.99
N SER A 3 44.28 5.46 20.26
CA SER A 3 43.51 4.84 19.17
C SER A 3 42.21 4.22 19.68
N HIS A 4 42.29 3.60 20.85
CA HIS A 4 41.13 3.00 21.47
C HIS A 4 40.09 4.06 21.87
N VAL A 5 40.53 5.21 22.38
CA VAL A 5 39.67 6.33 22.70
C VAL A 5 39.06 6.93 21.45
N ILE A 6 39.81 7.03 20.36
CA ILE A 6 39.29 7.51 19.07
C ILE A 6 38.26 6.56 18.51
N GLU A 7 38.49 5.26 18.56
CA GLU A 7 37.54 4.24 18.16
C GLU A 7 36.25 4.34 18.98
N PHE A 8 36.39 4.57 20.27
CA PHE A 8 35.24 4.73 21.14
C PHE A 8 34.40 5.95 20.76
N LYS A 9 35.03 7.06 20.46
CA LYS A 9 34.36 8.26 19.96
C LYS A 9 33.72 8.00 18.61
N GLY A 10 34.39 7.26 17.72
CA GLY A 10 33.85 6.86 16.43
C GLY A 10 32.60 6.00 16.59
N MET A 11 32.67 5.02 17.47
CA MET A 11 31.50 4.20 17.78
C MET A 11 30.37 5.04 18.35
N HIS A 12 30.66 5.98 19.22
CA HIS A 12 29.65 6.86 19.81
C HIS A 12 28.97 7.75 18.75
N LEU A 13 29.73 8.21 17.76
CA LEU A 13 29.19 8.98 16.64
C LEU A 13 28.35 8.12 15.68
N TYR A 14 28.76 6.88 15.45
CA TYR A 14 28.06 5.96 14.54
C TYR A 14 26.90 5.22 15.19
N ALA A 15 26.85 5.12 16.49
CA ALA A 15 25.80 4.39 17.20
C ALA A 15 24.38 4.89 16.84
N PRO A 16 24.06 6.19 16.79
CA PRO A 16 22.76 6.66 16.35
C PRO A 16 22.41 6.25 14.91
N SER A 17 23.39 6.31 14.00
CA SER A 17 23.19 5.88 12.61
C SER A 17 22.93 4.39 12.51
N LEU A 18 23.60 3.59 13.32
CA LEU A 18 23.41 2.15 13.38
C LEU A 18 22.00 1.83 13.89
N PHE A 19 21.52 2.50 14.92
CA PHE A 19 20.18 2.35 15.44
C PHE A 19 19.14 2.69 14.38
N VAL A 20 19.33 3.79 13.66
CA VAL A 20 18.43 4.21 12.58
C VAL A 20 18.40 3.15 11.48
N LEU A 21 19.56 2.62 11.08
CA LEU A 21 19.64 1.59 10.06
C LEU A 21 18.91 0.30 10.49
N VAL A 22 19.15 -0.17 11.71
CA VAL A 22 18.49 -1.36 12.27
C VAL A 22 16.98 -1.13 12.36
N PHE A 23 16.55 0.05 12.79
CA PHE A 23 15.15 0.41 12.86
C PHE A 23 14.49 0.38 11.48
N PHE A 24 15.15 0.95 10.45
CA PHE A 24 14.65 0.91 9.10
C PHE A 24 14.53 -0.50 8.55
N LEU A 25 15.54 -1.34 8.79
CA LEU A 25 15.51 -2.73 8.38
C LEU A 25 14.37 -3.48 9.06
N PHE A 26 14.21 -3.30 10.36
CA PHE A 26 13.14 -3.92 11.12
C PHE A 26 11.77 -3.48 10.61
N PHE A 27 11.60 -2.19 10.39
CA PHE A 27 10.35 -1.61 9.89
C PHE A 27 10.03 -2.12 8.49
N THR A 28 11.03 -2.20 7.61
CA THR A 28 10.88 -2.73 6.24
C THR A 28 10.45 -4.18 6.26
N VAL A 29 11.09 -5.00 7.07
CA VAL A 29 10.73 -6.42 7.23
C VAL A 29 9.31 -6.55 7.75
N LEU A 30 8.93 -5.73 8.72
CA LEU A 30 7.58 -5.73 9.26
C LEU A 30 6.54 -5.41 8.19
N LEU A 31 6.79 -4.40 7.36
CA LEU A 31 5.90 -4.03 6.27
C LEU A 31 5.76 -5.16 5.23
N ILE A 32 6.86 -5.82 4.89
CA ILE A 32 6.85 -6.94 3.97
C ILE A 32 6.05 -8.11 4.54
N LEU A 33 6.22 -8.42 5.81
CA LEU A 33 5.48 -9.48 6.47
C LEU A 33 3.99 -9.18 6.53
N ARG A 34 3.61 -7.94 6.81
CA ARG A 34 2.21 -7.51 6.80
C ARG A 34 1.59 -7.69 5.42
N ARG A 35 2.28 -7.24 4.38
CA ARG A 35 1.81 -7.37 3.00
C ARG A 35 1.67 -8.84 2.61
N ARG A 36 2.64 -9.67 2.98
CA ARG A 36 2.60 -11.10 2.71
C ARG A 36 1.44 -11.79 3.41
N ALA A 37 1.17 -11.41 4.65
CA ALA A 37 0.06 -11.96 5.41
C ALA A 37 -1.28 -11.64 4.76
N ILE A 38 -1.49 -10.39 4.35
CA ILE A 38 -2.73 -10.00 3.70
C ILE A 38 -2.87 -10.65 2.31
N ALA A 39 -1.78 -10.77 1.56
CA ALA A 39 -1.80 -11.44 0.27
C ALA A 39 -2.17 -12.91 0.40
N ARG A 40 -1.67 -13.60 1.41
CA ARG A 40 -2.05 -14.99 1.70
C ARG A 40 -3.53 -15.12 2.01
N ARG A 41 -4.07 -14.23 2.83
CA ARG A 41 -5.50 -14.24 3.17
C ARG A 41 -6.36 -13.98 1.95
N SER A 42 -5.95 -13.06 1.09
CA SER A 42 -6.70 -12.72 -0.11
C SER A 42 -6.61 -13.79 -1.20
N GLY A 43 -5.58 -14.63 -1.15
CA GLY A 43 -5.29 -15.59 -2.22
C GLY A 43 -4.75 -14.94 -3.48
N GLY A 44 -4.44 -13.65 -3.45
CA GLY A 44 -3.96 -12.89 -4.59
C GLY A 44 -2.44 -12.75 -4.64
N PRO A 45 -1.90 -12.20 -5.75
CA PRO A 45 -0.47 -11.99 -5.92
C PRO A 45 0.07 -10.98 -4.90
N PHE A 46 1.27 -11.25 -4.39
CA PHE A 46 1.94 -10.37 -3.43
C PHE A 46 2.14 -8.95 -3.97
N PHE A 47 2.47 -8.81 -5.25
CA PHE A 47 2.77 -7.52 -5.86
C PHE A 47 1.52 -6.75 -6.30
N ALA A 48 0.36 -7.36 -6.30
CA ALA A 48 -0.88 -6.66 -6.62
C ALA A 48 -1.22 -5.66 -5.51
N PRO A 49 -1.65 -4.43 -5.84
CA PRO A 49 -1.99 -3.44 -4.81
C PRO A 49 -3.28 -3.80 -4.07
N PHE A 50 -4.17 -4.52 -4.72
CA PHE A 50 -5.42 -4.98 -4.13
C PHE A 50 -5.85 -6.29 -4.79
N HIS A 51 -6.76 -7.01 -4.14
CA HIS A 51 -7.35 -8.22 -4.68
C HIS A 51 -8.75 -8.40 -4.12
N ILE A 52 -9.64 -8.92 -4.94
CA ILE A 52 -11.02 -9.21 -4.54
C ILE A 52 -11.21 -10.72 -4.54
N ASN A 53 -11.62 -11.27 -3.42
CA ASN A 53 -11.85 -12.71 -3.28
C ASN A 53 -12.95 -12.94 -2.24
N ARG A 54 -13.88 -13.85 -2.58
CA ARG A 54 -14.95 -14.26 -1.67
C ARG A 54 -15.78 -13.12 -1.11
N GLY A 55 -16.04 -12.08 -1.91
CA GLY A 55 -16.83 -10.94 -1.49
C GLY A 55 -16.10 -9.96 -0.58
N ILE A 56 -14.79 -10.03 -0.50
CA ILE A 56 -13.95 -9.14 0.30
C ILE A 56 -12.92 -8.46 -0.57
N PHE A 57 -12.78 -7.15 -0.40
CA PHE A 57 -11.76 -6.33 -1.03
C PHE A 57 -10.54 -6.27 -0.10
N TYR A 58 -9.43 -6.83 -0.55
CA TYR A 58 -8.17 -6.86 0.21
C TYR A 58 -7.22 -5.79 -0.31
N ILE A 59 -6.70 -4.98 0.59
CA ILE A 59 -5.70 -3.97 0.26
C ILE A 59 -4.32 -4.50 0.62
N HIS A 60 -3.49 -4.76 -0.38
CA HIS A 60 -2.15 -5.32 -0.19
C HIS A 60 -1.08 -4.25 0.08
N VAL A 61 -1.37 -2.99 -0.20
CA VAL A 61 -0.42 -1.90 -0.04
C VAL A 61 0.09 -1.83 1.39
N SER A 62 1.43 -1.80 1.55
CA SER A 62 2.07 -1.86 2.87
C SER A 62 1.78 -0.65 3.75
N LEU A 63 1.65 0.53 3.15
CA LEU A 63 1.43 1.79 3.87
C LEU A 63 -0.04 2.14 4.04
N CYS A 64 -0.92 1.17 4.08
CA CYS A 64 -2.32 1.39 4.40
C CYS A 64 -2.52 1.24 5.91
N PHE A 65 -2.87 2.32 6.58
CA PHE A 65 -3.08 2.35 8.03
C PHE A 65 -4.55 2.16 8.42
N SER A 66 -5.44 2.08 7.44
CA SER A 66 -6.86 1.81 7.64
C SER A 66 -7.16 0.32 7.50
N ARG A 67 -8.44 -0.03 7.45
CA ARG A 67 -8.87 -1.41 7.22
C ARG A 67 -8.30 -1.94 5.91
N ARG A 68 -7.81 -3.18 5.95
CA ARG A 68 -7.25 -3.85 4.77
C ARG A 68 -8.20 -4.89 4.17
N MET A 69 -9.20 -5.29 4.91
CA MET A 69 -10.22 -6.23 4.46
C MET A 69 -11.57 -5.56 4.57
N ILE A 70 -12.20 -5.30 3.44
CA ILE A 70 -13.46 -4.57 3.37
C ILE A 70 -14.47 -5.45 2.65
N PRO A 71 -15.58 -5.86 3.31
CA PRO A 71 -16.64 -6.57 2.61
C PRO A 71 -17.21 -5.72 1.47
N LEU A 72 -17.43 -6.31 0.32
CA LEU A 72 -17.95 -5.59 -0.85
C LEU A 72 -19.30 -4.94 -0.58
N LYS A 73 -20.09 -5.51 0.31
CA LYS A 73 -21.39 -4.96 0.74
C LYS A 73 -21.28 -3.59 1.37
N GLU A 74 -20.16 -3.31 2.04
CA GLU A 74 -19.92 -2.04 2.74
C GLU A 74 -19.43 -0.95 1.81
N ILE A 75 -19.02 -1.28 0.59
CA ILE A 75 -18.47 -0.32 -0.36
C ILE A 75 -19.62 0.37 -1.11
N LYS A 76 -19.67 1.69 -1.00
CA LYS A 76 -20.64 2.51 -1.76
C LYS A 76 -20.09 2.81 -3.14
N GLN A 77 -18.86 3.34 -3.21
CA GLN A 77 -18.20 3.66 -4.46
C GLN A 77 -16.68 3.72 -4.26
N ILE A 78 -15.96 3.57 -5.35
CA ILE A 78 -14.50 3.76 -5.39
C ILE A 78 -14.22 4.89 -6.37
N THR A 79 -13.50 5.90 -5.91
CA THR A 79 -13.05 7.01 -6.75
C THR A 79 -11.54 6.89 -6.88
N TYR A 80 -11.01 7.01 -8.09
CA TYR A 80 -9.57 6.97 -8.27
C TYR A 80 -9.10 8.14 -9.13
N PHE A 81 -7.88 8.60 -8.82
CA PHE A 81 -7.22 9.67 -9.54
C PHE A 81 -5.88 9.17 -10.04
N PHE A 82 -5.52 9.60 -11.22
CA PHE A 82 -4.19 9.36 -11.76
C PHE A 82 -3.32 10.60 -11.47
N LEU A 83 -2.26 10.38 -10.68
CA LEU A 83 -1.31 11.44 -10.32
C LEU A 83 -0.06 11.28 -11.15
N ARG A 84 0.24 12.27 -12.00
CA ARG A 84 1.48 12.28 -12.76
C ARG A 84 2.67 12.56 -11.84
N GLY A 85 3.71 11.74 -11.94
CA GLY A 85 4.96 12.01 -11.25
C GLY A 85 5.64 13.22 -11.84
N ARG A 86 6.20 14.06 -10.96
CA ARG A 86 7.09 15.14 -11.38
C ARG A 86 8.50 14.58 -11.64
N ALA A 87 9.36 15.37 -12.26
CA ALA A 87 10.71 14.99 -12.65
C ALA A 87 11.37 13.97 -11.72
N GLY A 88 11.57 12.74 -12.20
CA GLY A 88 12.13 11.63 -11.43
C GLY A 88 11.17 10.89 -10.52
N GLY A 89 9.93 11.35 -10.33
CA GLY A 89 8.90 10.66 -9.58
C GLY A 89 8.01 9.82 -10.48
N GLY A 90 7.65 8.61 -10.06
CA GLY A 90 6.73 7.75 -10.80
C GLY A 90 5.30 8.22 -10.71
N SER A 91 4.53 7.99 -11.78
CA SER A 91 3.08 8.20 -11.74
C SER A 91 2.45 7.18 -10.80
N ARG A 92 1.36 7.58 -10.15
CA ARG A 92 0.68 6.71 -9.19
C ARG A 92 -0.82 6.90 -9.24
N TYR A 93 -1.53 5.90 -8.76
CA TYR A 93 -2.97 5.95 -8.57
C TYR A 93 -3.27 6.26 -7.11
N ALA A 94 -4.24 7.15 -6.89
CA ALA A 94 -4.81 7.41 -5.58
C ALA A 94 -6.23 6.84 -5.57
N PHE A 95 -6.48 5.85 -4.73
CA PHE A 95 -7.79 5.21 -4.59
C PHE A 95 -8.44 5.64 -3.29
N TYR A 96 -9.72 5.97 -3.39
CA TYR A 96 -10.54 6.34 -2.24
C TYR A 96 -11.76 5.43 -2.23
N ILE A 97 -11.80 4.52 -1.26
CA ILE A 97 -12.94 3.62 -1.08
C ILE A 97 -13.92 4.29 -0.13
N GLU A 98 -15.04 4.70 -0.66
CA GLU A 98 -16.10 5.30 0.13
C GLU A 98 -17.04 4.20 0.63
N LEU A 99 -17.18 4.10 1.94
CA LEU A 99 -18.03 3.12 2.58
C LEU A 99 -19.44 3.68 2.76
N ARG A 100 -20.42 2.79 2.89
CA ARG A 100 -21.82 3.18 3.09
C ARG A 100 -22.05 3.92 4.40
N ASN A 101 -21.16 3.74 5.39
CA ASN A 101 -21.23 4.47 6.66
C ASN A 101 -20.64 5.88 6.59
N GLY A 102 -20.19 6.33 5.44
CA GLY A 102 -19.62 7.66 5.23
C GLY A 102 -18.10 7.73 5.41
N LYS A 103 -17.46 6.69 5.89
CA LYS A 103 -15.99 6.65 6.01
C LYS A 103 -15.34 6.44 4.66
N THR A 104 -14.16 7.01 4.48
CA THR A 104 -13.36 6.85 3.26
C THR A 104 -12.01 6.25 3.62
N ILE A 105 -11.62 5.22 2.86
CA ILE A 105 -10.33 4.56 3.05
C ILE A 105 -9.45 4.89 1.86
N PRO A 106 -8.39 5.71 2.04
CA PRO A 106 -7.46 6.02 0.97
C PRO A 106 -6.33 5.01 0.91
N PHE A 107 -5.87 4.72 -0.29
CA PHE A 107 -4.60 4.03 -0.49
C PHE A 107 -4.01 4.41 -1.85
N PHE A 108 -2.70 4.25 -1.97
CA PHE A 108 -1.94 4.68 -3.14
C PHE A 108 -1.08 3.54 -3.65
N PHE A 109 -0.92 3.47 -4.96
CA PHE A 109 -0.01 2.50 -5.57
C PHE A 109 0.54 3.05 -6.88
N GLY A 110 1.70 2.51 -7.29
CA GLY A 110 2.39 2.97 -8.49
C GLY A 110 1.68 2.56 -9.78
N LYS A 111 1.91 3.31 -10.85
CA LYS A 111 1.46 2.96 -12.18
C LYS A 111 2.36 1.88 -12.75
N SER A 112 1.76 0.80 -13.26
CA SER A 112 2.43 -0.24 -14.02
C SER A 112 1.41 -0.86 -14.97
N LYS A 113 1.86 -1.61 -15.96
CA LYS A 113 0.94 -2.32 -16.86
C LYS A 113 0.03 -3.28 -16.09
N ARG A 114 0.59 -3.98 -15.11
CA ARG A 114 -0.19 -4.89 -14.25
C ARG A 114 -1.28 -4.14 -13.48
N ASN A 115 -0.93 -2.99 -12.91
CA ASN A 115 -1.87 -2.20 -12.14
C ASN A 115 -2.93 -1.56 -13.02
N GLU A 116 -2.57 -1.13 -14.24
CA GLU A 116 -3.55 -0.64 -15.22
C GLU A 116 -4.57 -1.70 -15.59
N VAL A 117 -4.12 -2.94 -15.81
CA VAL A 117 -4.99 -4.07 -16.10
C VAL A 117 -5.93 -4.33 -14.92
N LEU A 118 -5.43 -4.29 -13.68
CA LEU A 118 -6.23 -4.46 -12.48
C LEU A 118 -7.31 -3.39 -12.34
N VAL A 119 -6.95 -2.13 -12.57
CA VAL A 119 -7.89 -1.01 -12.52
C VAL A 119 -8.96 -1.16 -13.59
N SER A 120 -8.58 -1.51 -14.81
CA SER A 120 -9.54 -1.71 -15.92
C SER A 120 -10.48 -2.88 -15.61
N LYS A 121 -9.97 -3.96 -15.06
CA LYS A 121 -10.76 -5.12 -14.67
C LYS A 121 -11.74 -4.77 -13.55
N LEU A 122 -11.28 -4.02 -12.55
CA LEU A 122 -12.13 -3.53 -11.48
C LEU A 122 -13.27 -2.68 -12.02
N LYS A 123 -12.96 -1.75 -12.91
CA LYS A 123 -13.95 -0.87 -13.54
C LYS A 123 -15.01 -1.66 -14.32
N ARG A 124 -14.57 -2.67 -15.09
CA ARG A 124 -15.50 -3.53 -15.85
C ARG A 124 -16.40 -4.36 -14.96
N ASN A 125 -15.90 -4.84 -13.83
CA ASN A 125 -16.61 -5.75 -12.97
C ASN A 125 -17.32 -5.06 -11.79
N ALA A 126 -17.25 -3.72 -11.71
CA ALA A 126 -17.84 -2.96 -10.61
C ALA A 126 -19.34 -3.24 -10.43
N GLY A 127 -20.06 -3.37 -11.52
CA GLY A 127 -21.49 -3.70 -11.47
C GLY A 127 -21.79 -5.04 -10.80
N ARG A 128 -20.93 -6.04 -11.01
CA ARG A 128 -21.05 -7.35 -10.35
C ARG A 128 -20.83 -7.25 -8.85
N TYR A 129 -19.94 -6.36 -8.43
CA TYR A 129 -19.59 -6.19 -7.03
C TYR A 129 -20.59 -5.31 -6.27
N GLY A 130 -21.49 -4.65 -6.98
CA GLY A 130 -22.53 -3.82 -6.38
C GLY A 130 -22.12 -2.42 -5.99
N PHE A 131 -21.01 -1.91 -6.53
CA PHE A 131 -20.57 -0.53 -6.30
C PHE A 131 -20.18 0.13 -7.61
N LYS A 132 -20.03 1.45 -7.57
CA LYS A 132 -19.59 2.24 -8.72
C LYS A 132 -18.10 2.56 -8.61
N VAL A 133 -17.42 2.56 -9.74
CA VAL A 133 -16.03 3.03 -9.84
C VAL A 133 -16.04 4.31 -10.66
N HIS A 134 -15.58 5.39 -10.06
CA HIS A 134 -15.62 6.72 -10.64
C HIS A 134 -14.19 7.22 -10.90
N ASP A 135 -14.00 7.70 -12.13
CA ASP A 135 -12.75 8.33 -12.57
C ASP A 135 -13.06 9.76 -12.98
N PRO A 136 -12.83 10.74 -12.09
CA PRO A 136 -13.12 12.13 -12.41
C PRO A 136 -12.06 12.80 -13.29
N GLY A 137 -10.91 12.13 -13.51
CA GLY A 137 -9.79 12.72 -14.29
C GLY A 137 -9.73 12.35 -15.77
#